data_577b3aa66ea4bcba4f2d5515f0968e42
#
_entry.id   577b3aa66ea4bcba4f2d5515f0968e42
#
_cell.length_a   1.000
_cell.length_b   1.000
_cell.length_c   1.000
_cell.angle_alpha   90.00
_cell.angle_beta   90.00
_cell.angle_gamma   90.00
#
_symmetry.space_group_name_H-M   'P 1'
#
loop_
_entity.id
_entity.type
_entity.pdbx_description
1 polymer ?
#
loop_
_entity_poly.entity_id
_entity_poly.type
_entity_poly.pdbx_seq_one_letter_code
_entity_poly.pdbx_strand_id
1 'polypeptide(L)'
;MLTTGVDIIEIPRIKQVLDRYGQRFLDRVFTPSEIDYCNGRPPNLAARFAVKEATMKALGTGVRGVSWKDIEVVRADSGAPSVELYGRAKKRAERLRVCEISVSISHSREYAVAFVVAQLTDQPELKA
;
A
#
# COMPACT_ATOMS: atom_id res chain seq x y z
N MET A 1 -14.89 12.65 -7.68
CA MET A 1 -14.55 12.76 -6.23
C MET A 1 -13.20 12.11 -5.99
N LEU A 2 -12.41 12.67 -5.08
CA LEU A 2 -11.13 12.10 -4.69
C LEU A 2 -11.17 11.68 -3.24
N THR A 3 -10.52 10.56 -2.93
CA THR A 3 -10.20 10.20 -1.55
C THR A 3 -8.69 10.16 -1.41
N THR A 4 -8.21 10.35 -0.20
CA THR A 4 -6.77 10.40 0.07
C THR A 4 -6.43 9.56 1.29
N GLY A 5 -5.20 9.12 1.32
CA GLY A 5 -4.61 8.49 2.48
C GLY A 5 -3.15 8.90 2.59
N VAL A 6 -2.71 9.15 3.80
CA VAL A 6 -1.30 9.44 4.07
C VAL A 6 -0.88 8.63 5.28
N ASP A 7 0.33 8.14 5.24
CA ASP A 7 0.90 7.43 6.36
C ASP A 7 2.39 7.72 6.48
N ILE A 8 2.87 7.75 7.71
CA ILE A 8 4.28 7.96 8.03
C ILE A 8 4.74 6.83 8.96
N ILE A 9 5.87 6.23 8.63
CA ILE A 9 6.41 5.09 9.36
C ILE A 9 7.84 5.39 9.78
N GLU A 10 8.16 5.15 11.02
CA GLU A 10 9.53 5.21 11.51
C GLU A 10 10.30 4.00 11.01
N ILE A 11 11.34 4.23 10.22
CA ILE A 11 12.16 3.16 9.64
C ILE A 11 12.80 2.29 10.72
N PRO A 12 13.37 2.84 11.82
CA PRO A 12 13.91 2.02 12.90
C PRO A 12 12.89 1.07 13.52
N ARG A 13 11.61 1.47 13.55
CA ARG A 13 10.55 0.61 14.08
C ARG A 13 10.32 -0.62 13.20
N ILE A 14 10.37 -0.45 11.88
CA ILE A 14 10.27 -1.57 10.94
C ILE A 14 11.47 -2.51 11.11
N LYS A 15 12.66 -1.94 11.29
CA LYS A 15 13.87 -2.74 11.56
C LYS A 15 13.71 -3.58 12.81
N GLN A 16 13.19 -2.98 13.88
CA GLN A 16 12.95 -3.70 15.15
C GLN A 16 11.96 -4.86 14.97
N VAL A 17 10.87 -4.62 14.25
CA VAL A 17 9.87 -5.65 13.97
C VAL A 17 10.47 -6.78 13.13
N LEU A 18 11.23 -6.42 12.11
CA LEU A 18 11.91 -7.40 11.26
C LEU A 18 12.92 -8.23 12.07
N ASP A 19 13.72 -7.59 12.91
CA ASP A 19 14.70 -8.28 13.75
C ASP A 19 14.02 -9.24 14.74
N ARG A 20 12.86 -8.85 15.27
CA ARG A 20 12.14 -9.64 16.26
C ARG A 20 11.35 -10.81 15.65
N TYR A 21 10.65 -10.58 14.56
CA TYR A 21 9.71 -11.55 13.99
C TYR A 21 10.19 -12.19 12.68
N GLY A 22 11.17 -11.58 12.03
CA GLY A 22 11.79 -12.15 10.83
C GLY A 22 10.79 -12.48 9.73
N GLN A 23 10.90 -13.70 9.21
CA GLN A 23 10.09 -14.15 8.07
C GLN A 23 8.59 -14.11 8.36
N ARG A 24 8.18 -14.30 9.61
CA ARG A 24 6.75 -14.23 9.98
C ARG A 24 6.15 -12.86 9.69
N PHE A 25 6.90 -11.79 9.99
CA PHE A 25 6.47 -10.43 9.67
C PHE A 25 6.38 -10.24 8.16
N LEU A 26 7.40 -10.66 7.43
CA LEU A 26 7.44 -10.51 5.96
C LEU A 26 6.27 -11.25 5.31
N ASP A 27 6.05 -12.51 5.70
CA ASP A 27 5.00 -13.32 5.09
C ASP A 27 3.60 -12.83 5.40
N ARG A 28 3.41 -12.18 6.54
CA ARG A 28 2.11 -11.66 6.93
C ARG A 28 1.72 -10.38 6.18
N VAL A 29 2.70 -9.53 5.91
CA VAL A 29 2.44 -8.16 5.43
C VAL A 29 2.72 -8.00 3.94
N PHE A 30 3.74 -8.67 3.42
CA PHE A 30 4.24 -8.42 2.08
C PHE A 30 4.01 -9.60 1.16
N THR A 31 3.81 -9.31 -0.13
CA THR A 31 3.74 -10.34 -1.16
C THR A 31 5.14 -10.86 -1.47
N PRO A 32 5.26 -12.05 -2.09
CA PRO A 32 6.57 -12.58 -2.47
C PRO A 32 7.40 -11.62 -3.33
N SER A 33 6.78 -10.91 -4.26
CA SER A 33 7.51 -9.95 -5.10
C SER A 33 8.01 -8.75 -4.31
N GLU A 34 7.24 -8.29 -3.33
CA GLU A 34 7.66 -7.20 -2.44
C GLU A 34 8.84 -7.64 -1.56
N ILE A 35 8.77 -8.86 -1.02
CA ILE A 35 9.85 -9.43 -0.20
C ILE A 35 11.14 -9.52 -1.01
N ASP A 36 11.04 -10.04 -2.21
CA ASP A 36 12.18 -10.18 -3.11
C ASP A 36 12.83 -8.83 -3.44
N TYR A 37 12.00 -7.86 -3.82
CA TYR A 37 12.49 -6.53 -4.16
C TYR A 37 13.15 -5.84 -2.95
N CYS A 38 12.52 -5.89 -1.79
CA CYS A 38 13.02 -5.21 -0.59
C CYS A 38 14.30 -5.83 -0.06
N ASN A 39 14.46 -7.13 -0.22
CA ASN A 39 15.65 -7.87 0.19
C ASN A 39 16.12 -7.52 1.62
N GLY A 40 15.16 -7.46 2.55
CA GLY A 40 15.42 -7.17 3.96
C GLY A 40 15.82 -5.75 4.30
N ARG A 41 15.74 -4.82 3.34
CA ARG A 41 16.14 -3.43 3.56
C ARG A 41 15.03 -2.65 4.27
N PRO A 42 15.25 -2.19 5.51
CA PRO A 42 14.20 -1.53 6.28
C PRO A 42 13.56 -0.31 5.62
N PRO A 43 14.30 0.59 4.93
CA PRO A 43 13.65 1.73 4.26
C PRO A 43 12.66 1.30 3.18
N ASN A 44 12.99 0.26 2.41
CA ASN A 44 12.13 -0.25 1.35
C ASN A 44 10.88 -0.92 1.92
N LEU A 45 11.05 -1.69 2.99
CA LEU A 45 9.92 -2.32 3.69
C LEU A 45 9.01 -1.27 4.32
N ALA A 46 9.59 -0.26 4.97
CA ALA A 46 8.82 0.81 5.60
C ALA A 46 8.01 1.60 4.56
N ALA A 47 8.61 1.90 3.42
CA ALA A 47 7.91 2.61 2.34
C ALA A 47 6.70 1.82 1.85
N ARG A 48 6.85 0.53 1.63
CA ARG A 48 5.74 -0.33 1.18
C ARG A 48 4.67 -0.50 2.25
N PHE A 49 5.09 -0.64 3.49
CA PHE A 49 4.16 -0.67 4.61
C PHE A 49 3.31 0.60 4.67
N ALA A 50 3.96 1.76 4.53
CA ALA A 50 3.27 3.05 4.50
C ALA A 50 2.26 3.15 3.35
N VAL A 51 2.62 2.67 2.16
CA VAL A 51 1.69 2.65 1.02
C VAL A 51 0.46 1.79 1.32
N LYS A 52 0.66 0.63 1.91
CA LYS A 52 -0.46 -0.26 2.26
C LYS A 52 -1.43 0.43 3.23
N GLU A 53 -0.91 1.05 4.27
CA GLU A 53 -1.74 1.78 5.23
C GLU A 53 -2.41 3.01 4.61
N ALA A 54 -1.68 3.77 3.82
CA ALA A 54 -2.25 4.94 3.13
C ALA A 54 -3.37 4.53 2.17
N THR A 55 -3.20 3.41 1.47
CA THR A 55 -4.23 2.86 0.59
C THR A 55 -5.47 2.45 1.37
N MET A 56 -5.30 1.79 2.52
CA MET A 56 -6.42 1.43 3.38
C MET A 56 -7.19 2.67 3.85
N LYS A 57 -6.50 3.74 4.17
CA LYS A 57 -7.13 5.01 4.55
C LYS A 57 -7.93 5.60 3.38
N ALA A 58 -7.35 5.59 2.18
CA ALA A 58 -8.05 6.08 0.99
C ALA A 58 -9.29 5.26 0.66
N LEU A 59 -9.26 3.95 0.92
CA LEU A 59 -10.40 3.06 0.74
C LEU A 59 -11.39 3.08 1.92
N GLY A 60 -10.99 3.69 3.04
CA GLY A 60 -11.83 3.79 4.23
C GLY A 60 -12.03 2.48 4.98
N THR A 61 -11.11 1.54 4.86
CA THR A 61 -11.27 0.19 5.44
C THR A 61 -10.50 -0.04 6.73
N GLY A 62 -9.28 0.47 6.84
CA GLY A 62 -8.36 0.04 7.88
C GLY A 62 -7.96 -1.44 7.74
N VAL A 63 -7.21 -1.95 8.71
CA VAL A 63 -6.63 -3.31 8.64
C VAL A 63 -7.64 -4.43 8.84
N ARG A 64 -8.81 -4.13 9.41
CA ARG A 64 -9.85 -5.15 9.63
C ARG A 64 -10.63 -5.47 8.37
N GLY A 65 -10.72 -4.52 7.46
CA GLY A 65 -11.52 -4.66 6.25
C GLY A 65 -10.79 -5.34 5.11
N VAL A 66 -9.46 -5.33 5.11
CA VAL A 66 -8.64 -5.90 4.05
C VAL A 66 -7.40 -6.54 4.63
N SER A 67 -6.82 -7.47 3.87
CA SER A 67 -5.53 -8.07 4.22
C SER A 67 -4.38 -7.18 3.72
N TRP A 68 -3.28 -7.18 4.45
CA TRP A 68 -2.06 -6.48 4.04
C TRP A 68 -1.62 -6.87 2.62
N LYS A 69 -1.69 -8.15 2.28
CA LYS A 69 -1.24 -8.66 0.97
C LYS A 69 -2.25 -8.43 -0.15
N ASP A 70 -3.44 -7.94 0.17
CA ASP A 70 -4.41 -7.51 -0.83
C ASP A 70 -3.98 -6.21 -1.54
N ILE A 71 -3.01 -5.52 -0.97
CA ILE A 71 -2.47 -4.28 -1.52
C ILE A 71 -1.00 -4.52 -1.82
N GLU A 72 -0.64 -4.57 -3.10
CA GLU A 72 0.73 -4.82 -3.52
C GLU A 72 1.31 -3.58 -4.16
N VAL A 73 2.51 -3.20 -3.72
CA VAL A 73 3.25 -2.12 -4.35
C VAL A 73 4.10 -2.70 -5.47
N VAL A 74 3.89 -2.21 -6.67
CA VAL A 74 4.65 -2.62 -7.85
C VAL A 74 5.33 -1.40 -8.44
N ARG A 75 6.39 -1.63 -9.21
CA ARG A 75 7.08 -0.54 -9.90
C ARG A 75 6.79 -0.63 -11.38
N ALA A 76 6.38 0.51 -11.96
CA ALA A 76 6.24 0.63 -13.40
C ALA A 76 7.63 0.60 -14.07
N ASP A 77 7.67 0.41 -15.37
CA ASP A 77 8.92 0.43 -16.13
C ASP A 77 9.70 1.72 -15.94
N SER A 78 8.99 2.83 -15.72
CA SER A 78 9.59 4.13 -15.38
C SER A 78 10.26 4.18 -14.00
N GLY A 79 10.04 3.15 -13.16
CA GLY A 79 10.47 3.13 -11.77
C GLY A 79 9.48 3.76 -10.79
N ALA A 80 8.40 4.36 -11.28
CA ALA A 80 7.39 4.94 -10.41
C ALA A 80 6.60 3.86 -9.67
N PRO A 81 6.25 4.08 -8.38
CA PRO A 81 5.43 3.12 -7.65
C PRO A 81 3.99 3.16 -8.14
N SER A 82 3.34 2.01 -8.10
CA SER A 82 1.90 1.90 -8.31
C SER A 82 1.35 0.82 -7.38
N VAL A 83 0.03 0.72 -7.31
CA VAL A 83 -0.64 -0.22 -6.41
C VAL A 83 -1.52 -1.15 -7.22
N GLU A 84 -1.36 -2.45 -6.96
CA GLU A 84 -2.28 -3.48 -7.45
C GLU A 84 -3.14 -3.95 -6.29
N LEU A 85 -4.43 -4.10 -6.52
CA LEU A 85 -5.38 -4.53 -5.52
C LEU A 85 -5.89 -5.93 -5.81
N TYR A 86 -6.07 -6.71 -4.74
CA TYR A 86 -6.56 -8.08 -4.80
C TYR A 86 -7.62 -8.29 -3.72
N GLY A 87 -8.35 -9.38 -3.80
CA GLY A 87 -9.24 -9.82 -2.75
C GLY A 87 -10.24 -8.77 -2.27
N ARG A 88 -10.34 -8.61 -0.96
CA ARG A 88 -11.28 -7.67 -0.35
C ARG A 88 -10.96 -6.21 -0.66
N ALA A 89 -9.69 -5.87 -0.80
CA ALA A 89 -9.30 -4.50 -1.18
C ALA A 89 -9.82 -4.17 -2.59
N LYS A 90 -9.69 -5.10 -3.52
CA LYS A 90 -10.21 -4.93 -4.88
C LYS A 90 -11.73 -4.78 -4.87
N LYS A 91 -12.42 -5.62 -4.12
CA LYS A 91 -13.88 -5.53 -3.99
C LYS A 91 -14.33 -4.21 -3.39
N ARG A 92 -13.61 -3.73 -2.39
CA ARG A 92 -13.90 -2.43 -1.78
C ARG A 92 -13.73 -1.29 -2.78
N ALA A 93 -12.63 -1.30 -3.55
CA ALA A 93 -12.39 -0.30 -4.58
C ALA A 93 -13.48 -0.31 -5.64
N GLU A 94 -13.93 -1.49 -6.06
CA GLU A 94 -15.03 -1.62 -7.01
C GLU A 94 -16.33 -1.03 -6.46
N ARG A 95 -16.67 -1.29 -5.21
CA ARG A 95 -17.88 -0.71 -4.58
C ARG A 95 -17.81 0.80 -4.46
N LEU A 96 -16.63 1.34 -4.20
CA LEU A 96 -16.42 2.78 -4.15
C LEU A 96 -16.33 3.42 -5.54
N ARG A 97 -16.25 2.61 -6.59
CA ARG A 97 -16.05 3.06 -7.97
C ARG A 97 -14.73 3.78 -8.17
N VAL A 98 -13.68 3.24 -7.59
CA VAL A 98 -12.32 3.75 -7.81
C VAL A 98 -11.93 3.44 -9.24
N CYS A 99 -11.56 4.47 -9.99
CA CYS A 99 -11.11 4.33 -11.37
C CYS A 99 -9.61 4.53 -11.55
N GLU A 100 -8.96 5.16 -10.56
CA GLU A 100 -7.52 5.39 -10.63
C GLU A 100 -6.96 5.57 -9.22
N ILE A 101 -5.75 5.07 -9.00
CA ILE A 101 -5.01 5.27 -7.76
C ILE A 101 -3.62 5.79 -8.12
N SER A 102 -3.24 6.91 -7.51
CA SER A 102 -1.91 7.48 -7.63
C SER A 102 -1.19 7.40 -6.30
N VAL A 103 0.09 7.12 -6.34
CA VAL A 103 0.91 6.91 -5.14
C VAL A 103 2.17 7.76 -5.22
N SER A 104 2.53 8.37 -4.10
CA SER A 104 3.80 9.05 -3.94
C SER A 104 4.49 8.52 -2.69
N ILE A 105 5.78 8.30 -2.78
CA ILE A 105 6.60 7.81 -1.67
C ILE A 105 7.79 8.74 -1.49
N SER A 106 8.10 9.07 -0.23
CA SER A 106 9.32 9.78 0.11
C SER A 106 9.89 9.19 1.39
N HIS A 107 11.19 9.27 1.54
CA HIS A 107 11.81 8.84 2.78
C HIS A 107 13.05 9.67 3.12
N SER A 108 13.31 9.79 4.40
CA SER A 108 14.52 10.34 4.98
C SER A 108 15.30 9.19 5.64
N ARG A 109 16.24 9.53 6.51
CA ARG A 109 16.96 8.51 7.27
C ARG A 109 16.06 7.76 8.26
N GLU A 110 15.07 8.44 8.83
CA GLU A 110 14.26 7.93 9.94
C GLU A 110 12.82 7.62 9.58
N TYR A 111 12.29 8.25 8.52
CA TYR A 111 10.87 8.14 8.19
C TYR A 111 10.65 7.77 6.74
N ALA A 112 9.63 6.97 6.50
CA ALA A 112 9.06 6.76 5.19
C ALA A 112 7.64 7.32 5.21
N VAL A 113 7.27 8.03 4.15
CA VAL A 113 5.95 8.64 3.98
C VAL A 113 5.34 8.14 2.68
N ALA A 114 4.08 7.79 2.72
CA ALA A 114 3.32 7.48 1.51
C ALA A 114 2.07 8.34 1.46
N PHE A 115 1.76 8.81 0.27
CA PHE A 115 0.54 9.55 -0.02
C PHE A 115 -0.18 8.88 -1.17
N VAL A 116 -1.47 8.58 -0.96
CA VAL A 116 -2.30 7.89 -1.94
C VAL A 116 -3.50 8.76 -2.27
N VAL A 117 -3.79 8.89 -3.55
CA VAL A 117 -5.00 9.56 -4.04
C VAL A 117 -5.77 8.55 -4.89
N ALA A 118 -7.03 8.35 -4.54
CA ALA A 118 -7.93 7.52 -5.32
C ALA A 118 -8.99 8.40 -5.96
N GLN A 119 -9.18 8.24 -7.26
CA GLN A 119 -10.23 8.92 -7.99
C GLN A 119 -11.43 7.99 -8.13
N LEU A 120 -12.60 8.51 -7.76
CA LEU A 120 -13.86 7.79 -7.85
C LEU A 120 -14.70 8.39 -8.96
N THR A 121 -15.40 7.52 -9.70
CA THR A 121 -16.38 7.98 -10.67
C THR A 121 -17.74 8.11 -10.00
N ASP A 122 -18.42 9.22 -10.25
CA ASP A 122 -19.76 9.47 -9.73
C ASP A 122 -20.86 8.85 -10.59
N GLN A 123 -20.50 8.42 -11.80
CA GLN A 123 -21.48 7.87 -12.71
C GLN A 123 -21.59 6.35 -12.53
N PRO A 124 -22.83 5.83 -12.45
CA PRO A 124 -23.00 4.39 -12.49
C PRO A 124 -22.40 3.85 -13.78
N GLU A 125 -21.75 2.69 -13.71
CA GLU A 125 -21.31 2.03 -14.93
C GLU A 125 -22.50 1.88 -15.87
N LEU A 126 -22.32 2.34 -17.10
CA LEU A 126 -23.29 2.08 -18.15
C LEU A 126 -23.25 0.58 -18.42
N LYS A 127 -24.22 -0.12 -17.88
CA LYS A 127 -24.43 -1.51 -18.27
C LYS A 127 -24.91 -1.49 -19.72
N ALA A 128 -24.06 -1.99 -20.56
CA ALA A 128 -24.44 -2.20 -21.94
C ALA A 128 -25.62 -3.18 -22.00
#